data_d385dbf2e8105e10c071dd7f02d7d737
#
_entry.id   d385dbf2e8105e10c071dd7f02d7d737
#
_cell.length_a   1.000
_cell.length_b   1.000
_cell.length_c   1.000
_cell.angle_alpha   90.00
_cell.angle_beta   90.00
_cell.angle_gamma   90.00
#
_symmetry.space_group_name_H-M   'P 1'
#
loop_
_entity.id
_entity.type
_entity.pdbx_description
1 polymer ?
#
loop_
_entity_poly.entity_id
_entity_poly.type
_entity_poly.pdbx_seq_one_letter_code
_entity_poly.pdbx_strand_id
1 'polypeptide(L)'
;METGLPFAFKQETRKLMGEQLWKVLSDNIDEPPVTSVRLNMPKCGNLRIVTTVAHSPVAWCRNSYYVEKRPNFTLDPLMHAGAYYVQEASSMFVEYCLDYALETLRKDGLESPSLVLDLCAAPGGKSLILRDTLPASCLLFSNEPIRQRANILAENIIKHGNPDVVVTNNYA
;
A
#
# COMPACT_ATOMS: atom_id res chain seq x y z
N MET A 1 -10.60 -30.44 -2.30
CA MET A 1 -9.96 -30.44 -3.65
C MET A 1 -8.46 -30.33 -3.48
N GLU A 2 -7.67 -31.15 -4.17
CA GLU A 2 -6.23 -30.96 -4.12
C GLU A 2 -5.89 -29.68 -4.88
N THR A 3 -5.31 -28.72 -4.18
CA THR A 3 -4.79 -27.49 -4.79
C THR A 3 -3.73 -27.85 -5.81
N GLY A 4 -3.75 -27.27 -7.02
CA GLY A 4 -2.74 -27.50 -8.08
C GLY A 4 -1.31 -27.10 -7.74
N LEU A 5 -1.03 -26.85 -6.46
CA LEU A 5 0.29 -26.44 -5.96
C LEU A 5 1.31 -27.57 -5.99
N PRO A 6 2.60 -27.26 -6.30
CA PRO A 6 3.68 -28.22 -6.25
C PRO A 6 3.84 -28.87 -4.87
N PHE A 7 4.16 -30.16 -4.84
CA PHE A 7 4.31 -30.91 -3.58
C PHE A 7 5.34 -30.27 -2.64
N ALA A 8 6.50 -29.87 -3.15
CA ALA A 8 7.56 -29.23 -2.36
C ALA A 8 7.07 -27.92 -1.72
N PHE A 9 6.30 -27.11 -2.46
CA PHE A 9 5.71 -25.88 -1.91
C PHE A 9 4.77 -26.20 -0.75
N LYS A 10 3.85 -27.17 -0.92
CA LYS A 10 2.94 -27.60 0.14
C LYS A 10 3.69 -28.03 1.40
N GLN A 11 4.72 -28.85 1.23
CA GLN A 11 5.49 -29.39 2.34
C GLN A 11 6.25 -28.31 3.12
N GLU A 12 7.00 -27.45 2.42
CA GLU A 12 7.79 -26.40 3.07
C GLU A 12 6.91 -25.31 3.70
N THR A 13 5.86 -24.89 3.00
CA THR A 13 4.95 -23.88 3.53
C THR A 13 4.23 -24.38 4.78
N ARG A 14 3.75 -25.62 4.76
CA ARG A 14 3.10 -26.26 5.92
C ARG A 14 4.05 -26.37 7.12
N LYS A 15 5.32 -26.70 6.87
CA LYS A 15 6.34 -26.76 7.91
C LYS A 15 6.63 -25.39 8.53
N LEU A 16 6.67 -24.33 7.71
CA LEU A 16 6.94 -22.96 8.15
C LEU A 16 5.77 -22.34 8.91
N MET A 17 4.54 -22.51 8.41
CA MET A 17 3.35 -21.84 8.94
C MET A 17 2.63 -22.62 10.03
N GLY A 18 2.82 -23.94 10.11
CA GLY A 18 2.02 -24.86 10.92
C GLY A 18 0.66 -25.19 10.30
N GLU A 19 -0.04 -26.19 10.85
CA GLU A 19 -1.27 -26.75 10.29
C GLU A 19 -2.41 -25.73 10.17
N GLN A 20 -2.58 -24.86 11.16
CA GLN A 20 -3.72 -23.93 11.19
C GLN A 20 -3.62 -22.89 10.06
N LEU A 21 -2.47 -22.24 9.92
CA LEU A 21 -2.25 -21.24 8.88
C LEU A 21 -2.16 -21.89 7.49
N TRP A 22 -1.57 -23.09 7.40
CA TRP A 22 -1.58 -23.87 6.15
C TRP A 22 -3.01 -24.15 5.69
N LYS A 23 -3.89 -24.56 6.61
CA LYS A 23 -5.29 -24.83 6.27
C LYS A 23 -5.97 -23.58 5.72
N VAL A 24 -5.81 -22.44 6.38
CA VAL A 24 -6.37 -21.16 5.91
C VAL A 24 -5.83 -20.82 4.50
N LEU A 25 -4.53 -20.97 4.27
CA LEU A 25 -3.94 -20.70 2.96
C LEU A 25 -4.47 -21.65 1.90
N SER A 26 -4.47 -22.96 2.18
CA SER A 26 -4.88 -23.98 1.20
C SER A 26 -6.35 -23.91 0.84
N ASP A 27 -7.20 -23.50 1.78
CA ASP A 27 -8.64 -23.38 1.56
C ASP A 27 -9.00 -22.13 0.72
N ASN A 28 -8.11 -21.13 0.67
CA ASN A 28 -8.37 -19.85 0.01
C ASN A 28 -7.45 -19.54 -1.19
N ILE A 29 -6.47 -20.40 -1.50
CA ILE A 29 -5.46 -20.07 -2.52
C ILE A 29 -6.02 -20.00 -3.95
N ASP A 30 -7.10 -20.73 -4.20
CA ASP A 30 -7.78 -20.76 -5.50
C ASP A 30 -8.93 -19.72 -5.59
N GLU A 31 -9.19 -18.97 -4.50
CA GLU A 31 -10.19 -17.90 -4.51
C GLU A 31 -9.73 -16.72 -5.38
N PRO A 32 -10.66 -16.03 -6.05
CA PRO A 32 -10.33 -14.84 -6.82
C PRO A 32 -9.63 -13.79 -5.94
N PRO A 33 -8.58 -13.11 -6.46
CA PRO A 33 -7.87 -12.11 -5.68
C PRO A 33 -8.78 -10.94 -5.34
N VAL A 34 -8.82 -10.58 -4.07
CA VAL A 34 -9.55 -9.40 -3.60
C VAL A 34 -8.91 -8.12 -4.13
N THR A 35 -9.74 -7.16 -4.49
CA THR A 35 -9.27 -5.84 -4.91
C THR A 35 -9.46 -4.86 -3.76
N SER A 36 -8.49 -3.98 -3.54
CA SER A 36 -8.58 -2.92 -2.56
C SER A 36 -8.03 -1.60 -3.09
N VAL A 37 -8.53 -0.51 -2.52
CA VAL A 37 -8.18 0.85 -2.89
C VAL A 37 -7.89 1.68 -1.64
N ARG A 38 -7.01 2.65 -1.75
CA ARG A 38 -6.75 3.65 -0.73
C ARG A 38 -7.12 5.04 -1.24
N LEU A 39 -7.89 5.77 -0.46
CA LEU A 39 -8.37 7.09 -0.81
C LEU A 39 -7.32 8.16 -0.52
N ASN A 40 -7.19 9.11 -1.42
CA ASN A 40 -6.45 10.34 -1.20
C ASN A 40 -7.42 11.39 -0.63
N MET A 41 -7.49 11.47 0.69
CA MET A 41 -8.48 12.30 1.37
C MET A 41 -8.46 13.79 0.97
N PRO A 42 -7.30 14.44 0.81
CA PRO A 42 -7.22 15.80 0.28
C PRO A 42 -7.92 16.00 -1.08
N LYS A 43 -7.96 14.97 -1.92
CA LYS A 43 -8.57 15.02 -3.25
C LYS A 43 -9.97 14.42 -3.31
N CYS A 44 -10.27 13.45 -2.46
CA CYS A 44 -11.58 12.82 -2.41
C CYS A 44 -12.63 13.73 -1.77
N GLY A 45 -12.27 14.50 -0.75
CA GLY A 45 -13.22 15.29 0.02
C GLY A 45 -14.43 14.44 0.46
N ASN A 46 -15.64 14.96 0.23
CA ASN A 46 -16.90 14.26 0.46
C ASN A 46 -17.37 13.45 -0.77
N LEU A 47 -16.49 13.09 -1.69
CA LEU A 47 -16.87 12.32 -2.86
C LEU A 47 -17.43 10.94 -2.47
N ARG A 48 -18.75 10.83 -2.48
CA ARG A 48 -19.52 9.60 -2.28
C ARG A 48 -19.20 8.51 -3.31
N ILE A 49 -18.41 8.82 -4.33
CA ILE A 49 -18.18 7.97 -5.51
C ILE A 49 -17.46 6.67 -5.14
N VAL A 50 -16.55 6.72 -4.16
CA VAL A 50 -15.84 5.51 -3.72
C VAL A 50 -16.71 4.66 -2.79
N THR A 51 -17.65 5.27 -2.06
CA THR A 51 -18.55 4.55 -1.15
C THR A 51 -19.54 3.64 -1.85
N THR A 52 -19.81 3.86 -3.14
CA THR A 52 -20.70 3.00 -3.94
C THR A 52 -20.02 1.69 -4.36
N VAL A 53 -18.68 1.64 -4.33
CA VAL A 53 -17.87 0.48 -4.73
C VAL A 53 -17.14 -0.13 -3.53
N ALA A 54 -16.97 0.64 -2.44
CA ALA A 54 -16.32 0.18 -1.22
C ALA A 54 -17.23 -0.77 -0.44
N HIS A 55 -16.74 -1.99 -0.19
CA HIS A 55 -17.49 -3.03 0.52
C HIS A 55 -17.18 -3.04 2.03
N SER A 56 -15.90 -3.07 2.40
CA SER A 56 -15.47 -3.12 3.79
C SER A 56 -14.13 -2.41 3.98
N PRO A 57 -13.87 -1.83 5.15
CA PRO A 57 -12.60 -1.17 5.42
C PRO A 57 -11.46 -2.19 5.55
N VAL A 58 -10.25 -1.77 5.17
CA VAL A 58 -9.00 -2.50 5.49
C VAL A 58 -8.62 -2.16 6.93
N ALA A 59 -8.62 -3.15 7.81
CA ALA A 59 -8.51 -2.94 9.26
C ALA A 59 -7.21 -2.25 9.73
N TRP A 60 -6.14 -2.35 8.96
CA TRP A 60 -4.79 -1.85 9.32
C TRP A 60 -4.33 -0.63 8.50
N CYS A 61 -5.22 -0.05 7.70
CA CYS A 61 -4.88 1.12 6.90
C CYS A 61 -6.07 2.07 6.81
N ARG A 62 -5.86 3.32 7.24
CA ARG A 62 -6.90 4.36 7.20
C ARG A 62 -7.31 4.67 5.77
N ASN A 63 -8.57 5.04 5.59
CA ASN A 63 -9.12 5.43 4.29
C ASN A 63 -8.92 4.40 3.18
N SER A 64 -8.86 3.12 3.56
CA SER A 64 -8.64 1.99 2.64
C SER A 64 -9.78 1.00 2.72
N TYR A 65 -10.18 0.48 1.56
CA TYR A 65 -11.39 -0.33 1.44
C TYR A 65 -11.19 -1.48 0.46
N TYR A 66 -11.77 -2.61 0.77
CA TYR A 66 -12.00 -3.67 -0.20
C TYR A 66 -13.13 -3.25 -1.14
N VAL A 67 -13.05 -3.67 -2.39
CA VAL A 67 -14.09 -3.42 -3.39
C VAL A 67 -14.71 -4.75 -3.84
N GLU A 68 -16.05 -4.80 -3.92
CA GLU A 68 -16.77 -6.03 -4.23
C GLU A 68 -16.46 -6.55 -5.64
N LYS A 69 -16.35 -5.65 -6.61
CA LYS A 69 -15.99 -5.99 -7.99
C LYS A 69 -14.82 -5.12 -8.42
N ARG A 70 -13.86 -5.74 -9.11
CA ARG A 70 -12.75 -4.99 -9.71
C ARG A 70 -13.26 -4.05 -10.81
N PRO A 71 -13.25 -2.72 -10.61
CA PRO A 71 -13.63 -1.77 -11.65
C PRO A 71 -12.61 -1.76 -12.80
N ASN A 72 -13.00 -1.19 -13.94
CA ASN A 72 -12.03 -0.87 -14.98
C ASN A 72 -11.31 0.45 -14.62
N PHE A 73 -10.30 0.35 -13.77
CA PHE A 73 -9.55 1.49 -13.27
C PHE A 73 -8.89 2.34 -14.37
N THR A 74 -8.56 1.73 -15.51
CA THR A 74 -7.94 2.43 -16.64
C THR A 74 -8.84 3.48 -17.24
N LEU A 75 -10.15 3.30 -17.15
CA LEU A 75 -11.15 4.25 -17.67
C LEU A 75 -11.70 5.19 -16.59
N ASP A 76 -11.24 5.06 -15.35
CA ASP A 76 -11.74 5.88 -14.25
C ASP A 76 -10.98 7.21 -14.15
N PRO A 77 -11.63 8.35 -14.46
CA PRO A 77 -10.99 9.66 -14.38
C PRO A 77 -10.52 10.01 -12.97
N LEU A 78 -11.17 9.48 -11.92
CA LEU A 78 -10.79 9.75 -10.54
C LEU A 78 -9.47 9.07 -10.17
N MET A 79 -9.21 7.86 -10.69
CA MET A 79 -7.90 7.23 -10.54
C MET A 79 -6.80 8.07 -11.20
N HIS A 80 -7.06 8.56 -12.41
CA HIS A 80 -6.10 9.42 -13.13
C HIS A 80 -5.89 10.79 -12.46
N ALA A 81 -6.91 11.31 -11.80
CA ALA A 81 -6.82 12.52 -10.99
C ALA A 81 -6.10 12.31 -9.64
N GLY A 82 -5.79 11.06 -9.28
CA GLY A 82 -5.16 10.70 -8.01
C GLY A 82 -6.08 10.82 -6.80
N ALA A 83 -7.40 10.69 -6.99
CA ALA A 83 -8.37 10.67 -5.90
C ALA A 83 -8.27 9.39 -5.06
N TYR A 84 -7.80 8.30 -5.66
CA TYR A 84 -7.49 7.06 -4.97
C TYR A 84 -6.35 6.32 -5.67
N TYR A 85 -5.77 5.35 -4.96
CA TYR A 85 -4.74 4.46 -5.46
C TYR A 85 -5.18 3.00 -5.30
N VAL A 86 -5.03 2.18 -6.35
CA VAL A 86 -5.30 0.75 -6.31
C VAL A 86 -4.10 0.06 -5.68
N GLN A 87 -4.30 -0.59 -4.56
CA GLN A 87 -3.22 -1.21 -3.81
C GLN A 87 -3.73 -2.47 -3.11
N GLU A 88 -2.89 -3.49 -3.06
CA GLU A 88 -3.17 -4.70 -2.31
C GLU A 88 -3.21 -4.41 -0.80
N ALA A 89 -4.23 -4.92 -0.12
CA ALA A 89 -4.45 -4.67 1.29
C ALA A 89 -3.27 -5.11 2.18
N SER A 90 -2.63 -6.24 1.86
CA SER A 90 -1.45 -6.71 2.59
C SER A 90 -0.29 -5.71 2.56
N SER A 91 -0.06 -5.07 1.41
CA SER A 91 1.00 -4.06 1.29
C SER A 91 0.67 -2.74 2.00
N MET A 92 -0.60 -2.50 2.32
CA MET A 92 -1.03 -1.35 3.13
C MET A 92 -0.68 -1.50 4.63
N PHE A 93 -0.28 -2.68 5.08
CA PHE A 93 0.14 -2.92 6.46
C PHE A 93 1.34 -2.06 6.88
N VAL A 94 2.08 -1.51 5.94
CA VAL A 94 3.17 -0.57 6.20
C VAL A 94 2.68 0.67 6.99
N GLU A 95 1.41 1.09 6.84
CA GLU A 95 0.85 2.20 7.65
C GLU A 95 0.85 1.84 9.14
N TYR A 96 0.34 0.66 9.48
CA TYR A 96 0.33 0.18 10.86
C TYR A 96 1.76 0.09 11.44
N CYS A 97 2.71 -0.43 10.66
CA CYS A 97 4.11 -0.50 11.09
C CYS A 97 4.72 0.88 11.34
N LEU A 98 4.44 1.85 10.48
CA LEU A 98 4.95 3.21 10.63
C LEU A 98 4.30 3.92 11.84
N ASP A 99 2.97 3.81 11.99
CA ASP A 99 2.27 4.37 13.15
C ASP A 99 2.84 3.81 14.47
N TYR A 100 3.09 2.51 14.53
CA TYR A 100 3.71 1.86 15.68
C TYR A 100 5.12 2.40 15.94
N ALA A 101 5.94 2.56 14.90
CA ALA A 101 7.29 3.10 15.02
C ALA A 101 7.29 4.55 15.52
N LEU A 102 6.44 5.42 14.95
CA LEU A 102 6.31 6.81 15.37
C LEU A 102 5.80 6.94 16.81
N GLU A 103 4.85 6.07 17.21
CA GLU A 103 4.36 6.04 18.59
C GLU A 103 5.44 5.58 19.57
N THR A 104 6.27 4.62 19.18
CA THR A 104 7.39 4.15 20.00
C THR A 104 8.41 5.26 20.21
N LEU A 105 8.82 5.97 19.14
CA LEU A 105 9.73 7.12 19.26
C LEU A 105 9.17 8.17 20.24
N ARG A 106 7.88 8.49 20.13
CA ARG A 106 7.22 9.44 21.02
C ARG A 106 7.20 8.98 22.48
N LYS A 107 6.95 7.69 22.74
CA LYS A 107 6.96 7.12 24.10
C LYS A 107 8.36 7.17 24.72
N ASP A 108 9.39 7.00 23.90
CA ASP A 108 10.79 7.06 24.32
C ASP A 108 11.32 8.52 24.43
N GLY A 109 10.45 9.52 24.21
CA GLY A 109 10.82 10.93 24.29
C GLY A 109 11.68 11.41 23.12
N LEU A 110 11.71 10.65 22.03
CA LEU A 110 12.44 10.99 20.81
C LEU A 110 11.60 11.85 19.86
N GLU A 111 12.28 12.72 19.13
CA GLU A 111 11.61 13.55 18.12
C GLU A 111 11.15 12.71 16.92
N SER A 112 10.08 13.17 16.28
CA SER A 112 9.67 12.61 15.00
C SER A 112 10.74 12.83 13.92
N PRO A 113 10.93 11.89 12.99
CA PRO A 113 11.95 12.05 11.95
C PRO A 113 11.62 13.23 11.04
N SER A 114 12.64 14.02 10.72
CA SER A 114 12.57 15.10 9.72
C SER A 114 12.79 14.59 8.29
N LEU A 115 13.45 13.44 8.15
CA LEU A 115 13.77 12.80 6.88
C LEU A 115 13.44 11.30 6.96
N VAL A 116 12.80 10.76 5.93
CA VAL A 116 12.52 9.33 5.76
C VAL A 116 12.90 8.90 4.36
N LEU A 117 13.41 7.70 4.22
CA LEU A 117 13.80 7.08 2.95
C LEU A 117 12.97 5.83 2.68
N ASP A 118 12.27 5.82 1.55
CA ASP A 118 11.75 4.61 0.91
C ASP A 118 12.75 4.17 -0.16
N LEU A 119 13.56 3.14 0.17
CA LEU A 119 14.72 2.77 -0.64
C LEU A 119 14.35 2.05 -1.94
N CYS A 120 13.22 1.35 -1.98
CA CYS A 120 12.72 0.55 -3.10
C CYS A 120 11.28 0.94 -3.43
N ALA A 121 11.07 2.18 -3.83
CA ALA A 121 9.78 2.86 -3.76
C ALA A 121 8.78 2.51 -4.88
N ALA A 122 9.26 2.22 -6.11
CA ALA A 122 8.36 2.04 -7.25
C ALA A 122 7.44 0.81 -7.10
N PRO A 123 6.19 0.92 -7.54
CA PRO A 123 5.55 2.02 -8.28
C PRO A 123 5.04 3.19 -7.43
N GLY A 124 5.23 3.21 -6.10
CA GLY A 124 4.91 4.34 -5.24
C GLY A 124 3.83 4.09 -4.18
N GLY A 125 3.12 2.96 -4.21
CA GLY A 125 2.01 2.71 -3.29
C GLY A 125 2.40 2.81 -1.81
N LYS A 126 3.58 2.31 -1.42
CA LYS A 126 4.09 2.45 -0.05
C LYS A 126 4.55 3.87 0.24
N SER A 127 5.25 4.52 -0.69
CA SER A 127 5.66 5.93 -0.56
C SER A 127 4.46 6.85 -0.29
N LEU A 128 3.32 6.63 -0.99
CA LEU A 128 2.11 7.41 -0.77
C LEU A 128 1.54 7.20 0.64
N ILE A 129 1.57 5.95 1.16
CA ILE A 129 1.18 5.66 2.54
C ILE A 129 2.12 6.36 3.53
N LEU A 130 3.42 6.21 3.32
CA LEU A 130 4.42 6.85 4.18
C LEU A 130 4.17 8.36 4.24
N ARG A 131 3.97 9.01 3.08
CA ARG A 131 3.75 10.47 3.05
C ARG A 131 2.49 10.90 3.80
N ASP A 132 1.39 10.16 3.67
CA ASP A 132 0.13 10.49 4.33
C ASP A 132 0.18 10.27 5.85
N THR A 133 1.07 9.38 6.30
CA THR A 133 1.23 9.02 7.73
C THR A 133 2.28 9.86 8.44
N LEU A 134 3.34 10.25 7.73
CA LEU A 134 4.44 11.05 8.29
C LEU A 134 3.98 12.47 8.65
N PRO A 135 4.59 13.08 9.68
CA PRO A 135 4.35 14.48 10.00
C PRO A 135 4.59 15.42 8.80
N ALA A 136 3.88 16.54 8.77
CA ALA A 136 4.03 17.54 7.70
C ALA A 136 5.45 18.14 7.64
N SER A 137 6.18 18.14 8.77
CA SER A 137 7.59 18.58 8.83
C SER A 137 8.59 17.56 8.26
N CYS A 138 8.14 16.36 7.93
CA CYS A 138 9.02 15.29 7.43
C CYS A 138 9.09 15.30 5.92
N LEU A 139 10.29 15.30 5.34
CA LEU A 139 10.52 15.10 3.91
C LEU A 139 10.75 13.62 3.61
N LEU A 140 10.02 13.08 2.63
CA LEU A 140 10.16 11.70 2.17
C LEU A 140 11.05 11.66 0.92
N PHE A 141 12.11 10.88 0.97
CA PHE A 141 12.87 10.48 -0.21
C PHE A 141 12.40 9.11 -0.68
N SER A 142 11.95 9.03 -1.93
CA SER A 142 11.49 7.80 -2.58
C SER A 142 12.45 7.43 -3.69
N ASN A 143 13.27 6.39 -3.47
CA ASN A 143 14.31 5.95 -4.38
C ASN A 143 13.88 4.73 -5.21
N GLU A 144 14.28 4.70 -6.47
CA GLU A 144 14.12 3.54 -7.34
C GLU A 144 15.30 3.48 -8.33
N PRO A 145 16.11 2.40 -8.32
CA PRO A 145 17.29 2.31 -9.17
C PRO A 145 16.97 2.13 -10.66
N ILE A 146 15.83 1.53 -11.00
CA ILE A 146 15.44 1.28 -12.39
C ILE A 146 14.72 2.50 -12.95
N ARG A 147 15.34 3.20 -13.90
CA ARG A 147 14.85 4.47 -14.46
C ARG A 147 13.39 4.41 -14.95
N GLN A 148 13.00 3.35 -15.64
CA GLN A 148 11.62 3.21 -16.12
C GLN A 148 10.61 3.14 -14.96
N ARG A 149 10.96 2.43 -13.88
CA ARG A 149 10.14 2.34 -12.69
C ARG A 149 10.14 3.65 -11.89
N ALA A 150 11.27 4.35 -11.85
CA ALA A 150 11.37 5.67 -11.22
C ALA A 150 10.46 6.70 -11.92
N ASN A 151 10.29 6.64 -13.23
CA ASN A 151 9.34 7.49 -13.95
C ASN A 151 7.89 7.20 -13.53
N ILE A 152 7.51 5.92 -13.40
CA ILE A 152 6.17 5.53 -12.90
C ILE A 152 5.96 6.00 -11.46
N LEU A 153 6.98 5.88 -10.62
CA LEU A 153 6.98 6.40 -9.26
C LEU A 153 6.71 7.91 -9.25
N ALA A 154 7.47 8.67 -10.05
CA ALA A 154 7.31 10.12 -10.15
C ALA A 154 5.90 10.51 -10.61
N GLU A 155 5.35 9.83 -11.62
CA GLU A 155 3.96 10.05 -12.07
C GLU A 155 2.94 9.83 -10.95
N ASN A 156 3.08 8.76 -10.17
CA ASN A 156 2.17 8.45 -9.08
C ASN A 156 2.28 9.46 -7.93
N ILE A 157 3.50 9.92 -7.60
CA ILE A 157 3.72 10.99 -6.62
C ILE A 157 3.08 12.30 -7.09
N ILE A 158 3.27 12.68 -8.35
CA ILE A 158 2.64 13.88 -8.94
C ILE A 158 1.11 13.77 -8.92
N LYS A 159 0.57 12.60 -9.29
CA LYS A 159 -0.88 12.34 -9.20
C LYS A 159 -1.40 12.44 -7.79
N HIS A 160 -0.65 12.01 -6.80
CA HIS A 160 -1.04 12.13 -5.39
C HIS A 160 -1.12 13.60 -4.96
N GLY A 161 -0.12 14.39 -5.32
CA GLY A 161 -0.14 15.85 -5.18
C GLY A 161 0.41 16.39 -3.86
N ASN A 162 1.06 15.56 -3.05
CA ASN A 162 1.77 16.05 -1.85
C ASN A 162 3.18 16.52 -2.25
N PRO A 163 3.59 17.78 -1.95
CA PRO A 163 4.87 18.33 -2.36
C PRO A 163 6.08 17.81 -1.59
N ASP A 164 5.88 17.21 -0.41
CA ASP A 164 6.97 16.84 0.50
C ASP A 164 7.54 15.45 0.20
N VAL A 165 7.68 15.14 -1.09
CA VAL A 165 8.29 13.89 -1.60
C VAL A 165 9.32 14.22 -2.67
N VAL A 166 10.53 13.71 -2.50
CA VAL A 166 11.62 13.79 -3.48
C VAL A 166 11.84 12.41 -4.10
N VAL A 167 11.67 12.32 -5.42
CA VAL A 167 11.97 11.08 -6.15
C VAL A 167 13.42 11.07 -6.58
N THR A 168 14.13 9.98 -6.29
CA THR A 168 15.52 9.77 -6.69
C THR A 168 15.67 8.49 -7.51
N ASN A 169 16.67 8.49 -8.41
CA ASN A 169 17.00 7.32 -9.22
C ASN A 169 18.47 6.97 -9.04
N ASN A 170 18.76 6.25 -7.95
CA ASN A 170 20.11 5.88 -7.56
C ASN A 170 20.18 4.40 -7.16
N TYR A 171 21.35 3.82 -7.29
CA TYR A 171 21.67 2.56 -6.63
C TYR A 171 21.96 2.82 -5.14
N ALA A 172 21.57 1.86 -4.29
CA ALA A 172 21.80 1.91 -2.86
C ALA A 172 23.26 1.55 -2.50
#